data_ff15a06f181e6f42f0aa8bb609244a7b
#
_entry.id   ff15a06f181e6f42f0aa8bb609244a7b
#
_cell.length_a   1.000
_cell.length_b   1.000
_cell.length_c   1.000
_cell.angle_alpha   90.00
_cell.angle_beta   90.00
_cell.angle_gamma   90.00
#
_symmetry.space_group_name_H-M   'P 1'
#
loop_
_entity.id
_entity.type
_entity.pdbx_description
1 polymer ?
#
loop_
_entity_poly.entity_id
_entity_poly.type
_entity_poly.pdbx_seq_one_letter_code
_entity_poly.pdbx_strand_id
1 'polypeptide(L)'
;GVVDYVKEEFNTECITVIDQRFAIAYVPKNGRTSIYGQNCPYNTIPRCFGLMDTQMLEDVGVAQVRRSTLELYGNGVLVGMIDTGIDYEHQAFRYEDGSSKIYSLWDQTIKGNPEDTFLGYGTEYTKEQIEEALRSKVPQEKVPSKDESGHGTFLAGLIAGNEDNEAGFSGIAPN
;
A
#
# COMPACT_ATOMS: atom_id res chain seq x y z
N GLY A 1 30.55 -10.73 6.48
CA GLY A 1 29.60 -10.90 5.36
C GLY A 1 28.80 -9.62 5.12
N VAL A 2 27.86 -9.62 4.18
CA VAL A 2 27.02 -8.43 3.88
C VAL A 2 26.23 -7.99 5.11
N VAL A 3 25.75 -8.92 5.91
CA VAL A 3 25.00 -8.64 7.14
C VAL A 3 25.87 -7.91 8.15
N ASP A 4 27.11 -8.35 8.34
CA ASP A 4 28.05 -7.71 9.29
C ASP A 4 28.37 -6.28 8.85
N TYR A 5 28.59 -6.08 7.54
CA TYR A 5 28.79 -4.75 6.96
C TYR A 5 27.58 -3.84 7.21
N VAL A 6 26.37 -4.31 6.97
CA VAL A 6 25.14 -3.51 7.18
C VAL A 6 24.95 -3.18 8.67
N LYS A 7 25.24 -4.11 9.57
CA LYS A 7 25.19 -3.88 11.03
C LYS A 7 26.13 -2.75 11.46
N GLU A 8 27.36 -2.79 10.99
CA GLU A 8 28.38 -1.78 11.32
C GLU A 8 28.04 -0.42 10.71
N GLU A 9 27.69 -0.38 9.42
CA GLU A 9 27.40 0.87 8.68
C GLU A 9 26.19 1.62 9.25
N PHE A 10 25.12 0.89 9.60
CA PHE A 10 23.88 1.47 10.12
C PHE A 10 23.75 1.41 11.64
N ASN A 11 24.75 0.88 12.33
CA ASN A 11 24.75 0.70 13.80
C ASN A 11 23.45 0.09 14.32
N THR A 12 23.04 -1.05 13.70
CA THR A 12 21.83 -1.78 14.06
C THR A 12 22.08 -3.27 14.16
N GLU A 13 21.50 -3.91 15.15
CA GLU A 13 21.47 -5.36 15.28
C GLU A 13 20.25 -6.00 14.61
N CYS A 14 19.25 -5.19 14.29
CA CYS A 14 17.99 -5.67 13.72
C CYS A 14 18.03 -5.61 12.19
N ILE A 15 18.24 -6.76 11.55
CA ILE A 15 18.32 -6.91 10.11
C ILE A 15 17.48 -8.12 9.67
N THR A 16 16.62 -7.92 8.69
CA THR A 16 15.92 -9.00 8.00
C THR A 16 16.52 -9.17 6.60
N VAL A 17 17.11 -10.33 6.34
CA VAL A 17 17.66 -10.67 5.03
C VAL A 17 16.52 -11.20 4.14
N ILE A 18 16.30 -10.56 3.00
CA ILE A 18 15.29 -10.94 2.01
C ILE A 18 15.88 -11.98 1.05
N ASP A 19 17.03 -11.64 0.46
CA ASP A 19 17.77 -12.55 -0.44
C ASP A 19 19.28 -12.21 -0.43
N GLN A 20 20.03 -12.75 -1.38
CA GLN A 20 21.48 -12.52 -1.49
C GLN A 20 21.87 -11.07 -1.81
N ARG A 21 20.92 -10.23 -2.22
CA ARG A 21 21.15 -8.85 -2.67
C ARG A 21 20.46 -7.81 -1.81
N PHE A 22 19.39 -8.20 -1.09
CA PHE A 22 18.53 -7.27 -0.36
C PHE A 22 18.35 -7.68 1.09
N ALA A 23 18.44 -6.69 1.97
CA ALA A 23 18.13 -6.82 3.39
C ALA A 23 17.44 -5.55 3.89
N ILE A 24 16.61 -5.68 4.91
CA ILE A 24 15.99 -4.56 5.61
C ILE A 24 16.77 -4.33 6.91
N ALA A 25 17.30 -3.13 7.10
CA ALA A 25 17.93 -2.70 8.34
C ALA A 25 16.97 -1.77 9.09
N TYR A 26 16.65 -2.09 10.33
CA TYR A 26 15.82 -1.27 11.20
C TYR A 26 16.72 -0.35 12.02
N VAL A 27 16.67 0.95 11.72
CA VAL A 27 17.55 1.94 12.35
C VAL A 27 16.75 2.81 13.32
N PRO A 28 17.21 2.97 14.58
CA PRO A 28 16.54 3.85 15.53
C PRO A 28 16.45 5.29 15.01
N LYS A 29 15.29 5.91 15.11
CA LYS A 29 15.05 7.29 14.66
C LYS A 29 15.82 8.35 15.47
N ASN A 30 16.34 7.97 16.64
CA ASN A 30 16.95 8.89 17.58
C ASN A 30 18.37 9.29 17.14
N GLY A 31 18.51 10.47 16.56
CA GLY A 31 19.76 11.21 16.53
C GLY A 31 20.59 11.18 15.25
N ARG A 32 20.16 10.55 14.16
CA ARG A 32 20.81 10.73 12.86
C ARG A 32 19.82 11.17 11.78
N THR A 33 20.04 12.36 11.33
CA THR A 33 19.20 13.12 10.41
C THR A 33 19.35 12.72 8.95
N SER A 34 20.06 11.67 8.62
CA SER A 34 20.24 11.35 7.20
C SER A 34 20.51 9.86 7.02
N ILE A 35 19.46 9.12 6.67
CA ILE A 35 19.58 7.90 5.89
C ILE A 35 20.11 8.25 4.48
N TYR A 36 20.06 9.51 4.12
CA TYR A 36 20.58 10.07 2.88
C TYR A 36 22.07 10.35 2.99
N GLY A 37 22.85 9.27 3.11
CA GLY A 37 24.29 9.34 2.84
C GLY A 37 24.53 9.65 1.36
N GLN A 38 25.72 10.14 1.05
CA GLN A 38 26.13 10.55 -0.32
C GLN A 38 26.00 9.43 -1.37
N ASN A 39 25.66 8.22 -0.99
CA ASN A 39 25.53 7.05 -1.84
C ASN A 39 24.08 6.57 -2.05
N CYS A 40 23.06 7.34 -1.64
CA CYS A 40 21.68 6.99 -1.94
C CYS A 40 21.31 7.54 -3.32
N PRO A 41 21.14 6.69 -4.36
CA PRO A 41 20.90 7.16 -5.74
C PRO A 41 19.53 7.78 -5.96
N TYR A 42 18.65 7.79 -4.95
CA TYR A 42 17.30 8.32 -5.04
C TYR A 42 17.12 9.59 -4.23
N ASN A 43 17.66 10.70 -4.75
CA ASN A 43 17.19 12.02 -4.34
C ASN A 43 15.82 12.28 -4.98
N THR A 44 14.79 11.61 -4.51
CA THR A 44 13.41 11.97 -4.84
C THR A 44 13.04 13.20 -4.04
N ILE A 45 13.11 14.35 -4.69
CA ILE A 45 12.45 15.56 -4.18
C ILE A 45 10.95 15.27 -4.29
N PRO A 46 10.19 15.28 -3.16
CA PRO A 46 8.75 15.12 -3.23
C PRO A 46 8.19 16.22 -4.15
N ARG A 47 7.50 15.83 -5.20
CA ARG A 47 6.77 16.77 -6.05
C ARG A 47 5.36 16.87 -5.50
N CYS A 48 4.86 18.10 -5.37
CA CYS A 48 3.45 18.30 -5.12
C CYS A 48 2.68 17.99 -6.40
N PHE A 49 1.80 17.01 -6.34
CA PHE A 49 0.85 16.71 -7.40
C PHE A 49 -0.52 17.25 -6.98
N GLY A 50 -1.27 17.80 -7.93
CA GLY A 50 -2.66 18.20 -7.71
C GLY A 50 -3.58 16.96 -7.68
N LEU A 51 -4.83 17.19 -7.30
CA LEU A 51 -5.88 16.18 -7.41
C LEU A 51 -6.00 15.74 -8.86
N MET A 52 -6.06 14.43 -9.06
CA MET A 52 -6.28 13.85 -10.38
C MET A 52 -7.78 13.81 -10.65
N ASP A 53 -8.17 14.32 -11.81
CA ASP A 53 -9.50 14.12 -12.38
C ASP A 53 -9.45 13.14 -13.58
N THR A 54 -10.60 12.89 -14.19
CA THR A 54 -10.68 12.01 -15.35
C THR A 54 -9.91 12.54 -16.56
N GLN A 55 -9.63 13.84 -16.65
CA GLN A 55 -8.82 14.43 -17.71
C GLN A 55 -7.41 13.87 -17.73
N MET A 56 -6.84 13.61 -16.55
CA MET A 56 -5.50 13.03 -16.48
C MET A 56 -5.45 11.61 -17.08
N LEU A 57 -6.52 10.81 -16.95
CA LEU A 57 -6.59 9.50 -17.59
C LEU A 57 -6.56 9.61 -19.13
N GLU A 58 -7.11 10.68 -19.69
CA GLU A 58 -6.98 10.99 -21.12
C GLU A 58 -5.55 11.41 -21.49
N ASP A 59 -4.95 12.31 -20.71
CA ASP A 59 -3.62 12.88 -20.97
C ASP A 59 -2.50 11.83 -20.93
N VAL A 60 -2.61 10.82 -20.09
CA VAL A 60 -1.64 9.72 -19.97
C VAL A 60 -1.99 8.50 -20.82
N GLY A 61 -3.09 8.54 -21.57
CA GLY A 61 -3.48 7.47 -22.51
C GLY A 61 -4.24 6.30 -21.87
N VAL A 62 -4.58 6.34 -20.59
CA VAL A 62 -5.34 5.28 -19.91
C VAL A 62 -6.74 5.15 -20.50
N ALA A 63 -7.41 6.27 -20.74
CA ALA A 63 -8.74 6.26 -21.31
C ALA A 63 -8.80 5.62 -22.70
N GLN A 64 -7.76 5.83 -23.53
CA GLN A 64 -7.64 5.20 -24.85
C GLN A 64 -7.49 3.67 -24.73
N VAL A 65 -6.70 3.19 -23.79
CA VAL A 65 -6.48 1.75 -23.56
C VAL A 65 -7.76 1.07 -23.08
N ARG A 66 -8.53 1.71 -22.20
CA ARG A 66 -9.81 1.21 -21.72
C ARG A 66 -10.88 1.14 -22.83
N ARG A 67 -10.97 2.19 -23.66
CA ARG A 67 -11.94 2.26 -24.78
C ARG A 67 -11.51 1.47 -26.01
N SER A 68 -10.30 0.93 -26.04
CA SER A 68 -9.82 0.09 -27.12
C SER A 68 -10.48 -1.29 -27.08
N THR A 69 -10.25 -2.09 -28.14
CA THR A 69 -10.65 -3.51 -28.17
C THR A 69 -9.97 -4.36 -27.09
N LEU A 70 -8.99 -3.81 -26.38
CA LEU A 70 -8.27 -4.51 -25.31
C LEU A 70 -9.02 -4.46 -23.98
N GLU A 71 -9.85 -3.42 -23.75
CA GLU A 71 -10.65 -3.23 -22.53
C GLU A 71 -9.88 -3.48 -21.25
N LEU A 72 -8.67 -2.88 -21.13
CA LEU A 72 -7.76 -3.12 -19.99
C LEU A 72 -8.16 -2.26 -18.79
N TYR A 73 -8.69 -2.91 -17.76
CA TYR A 73 -9.12 -2.29 -16.50
C TYR A 73 -8.37 -2.82 -15.27
N GLY A 74 -7.33 -3.62 -15.49
CA GLY A 74 -6.52 -4.19 -14.39
C GLY A 74 -6.96 -5.56 -13.90
N ASN A 75 -7.91 -6.20 -14.55
CA ASN A 75 -8.43 -7.52 -14.15
C ASN A 75 -7.30 -8.55 -13.95
N GLY A 76 -7.28 -9.17 -12.77
CA GLY A 76 -6.31 -10.21 -12.41
C GLY A 76 -4.92 -9.70 -12.08
N VAL A 77 -4.72 -8.39 -11.93
CA VAL A 77 -3.45 -7.79 -11.50
C VAL A 77 -3.50 -7.45 -10.02
N LEU A 78 -2.50 -7.91 -9.27
CA LEU A 78 -2.30 -7.50 -7.88
C LEU A 78 -1.35 -6.30 -7.82
N VAL A 79 -1.73 -5.29 -7.05
CA VAL A 79 -0.90 -4.13 -6.75
C VAL A 79 -0.49 -4.18 -5.29
N GLY A 80 0.82 -4.20 -5.04
CA GLY A 80 1.38 -4.09 -3.70
C GLY A 80 1.71 -2.64 -3.37
N MET A 81 1.28 -2.18 -2.18
CA MET A 81 1.55 -0.83 -1.69
C MET A 81 2.18 -0.88 -0.32
N ILE A 82 3.15 0.01 -0.09
CA ILE A 82 3.75 0.24 1.23
C ILE A 82 3.57 1.73 1.50
N ASP A 83 2.64 2.06 2.39
CA ASP A 83 2.24 3.43 2.68
C ASP A 83 1.70 3.57 4.11
N THR A 84 0.92 4.60 4.41
CA THR A 84 0.40 4.91 5.74
C THR A 84 -0.73 3.99 6.20
N GLY A 85 -1.29 3.18 5.33
CA GLY A 85 -2.42 2.30 5.57
C GLY A 85 -3.45 2.38 4.45
N ILE A 86 -4.62 1.81 4.69
CA ILE A 86 -5.78 1.90 3.80
C ILE A 86 -7.08 1.91 4.61
N ASP A 87 -8.01 2.77 4.26
CA ASP A 87 -9.40 2.69 4.72
C ASP A 87 -10.11 1.57 3.95
N TYR A 88 -10.03 0.35 4.50
CA TYR A 88 -10.60 -0.84 3.88
C TYR A 88 -12.14 -0.82 3.85
N GLU A 89 -12.78 0.05 4.63
CA GLU A 89 -14.23 0.24 4.66
C GLU A 89 -14.73 1.12 3.51
N HIS A 90 -13.83 1.86 2.85
CA HIS A 90 -14.21 2.79 1.79
C HIS A 90 -14.78 2.08 0.56
N GLN A 91 -15.87 2.64 0.00
CA GLN A 91 -16.59 2.03 -1.13
C GLN A 91 -15.73 1.87 -2.40
N ALA A 92 -14.73 2.72 -2.58
CA ALA A 92 -13.80 2.61 -3.71
C ALA A 92 -13.06 1.26 -3.78
N PHE A 93 -12.97 0.53 -2.66
CA PHE A 93 -12.28 -0.75 -2.56
C PHE A 93 -13.21 -1.94 -2.39
N ARG A 94 -14.47 -1.80 -2.83
CA ARG A 94 -15.46 -2.89 -2.80
C ARG A 94 -15.97 -3.18 -4.19
N TYR A 95 -16.21 -4.45 -4.47
CA TYR A 95 -16.97 -4.86 -5.63
C TYR A 95 -18.46 -4.56 -5.44
N GLU A 96 -19.24 -4.65 -6.52
CA GLU A 96 -20.69 -4.40 -6.49
C GLU A 96 -21.46 -5.35 -5.55
N ASP A 97 -20.94 -6.57 -5.36
CA ASP A 97 -21.49 -7.56 -4.43
C ASP A 97 -21.13 -7.27 -2.97
N GLY A 98 -20.40 -6.18 -2.70
CA GLY A 98 -19.94 -5.76 -1.38
C GLY A 98 -18.66 -6.46 -0.90
N SER A 99 -18.10 -7.38 -1.67
CA SER A 99 -16.83 -8.03 -1.32
C SER A 99 -15.65 -7.07 -1.46
N SER A 100 -14.55 -7.37 -0.76
CA SER A 100 -13.35 -6.53 -0.77
C SER A 100 -12.50 -6.75 -2.00
N LYS A 101 -11.93 -5.67 -2.55
CA LYS A 101 -10.83 -5.70 -3.52
C LYS A 101 -9.48 -5.95 -2.87
N ILE A 102 -9.37 -5.71 -1.55
CA ILE A 102 -8.13 -5.86 -0.81
C ILE A 102 -7.89 -7.36 -0.57
N TYR A 103 -6.78 -7.86 -1.09
CA TYR A 103 -6.41 -9.27 -0.99
C TYR A 103 -5.76 -9.60 0.36
N SER A 104 -4.88 -8.73 0.83
CA SER A 104 -4.23 -8.81 2.14
C SER A 104 -3.87 -7.42 2.63
N LEU A 105 -3.91 -7.23 3.94
CA LEU A 105 -3.54 -6.00 4.62
C LEU A 105 -2.60 -6.34 5.77
N TRP A 106 -1.35 -5.89 5.67
CA TRP A 106 -0.37 -6.03 6.74
C TRP A 106 -0.17 -4.70 7.46
N ASP A 107 -0.70 -4.61 8.66
CA ASP A 107 -0.55 -3.43 9.50
C ASP A 107 0.66 -3.60 10.43
N GLN A 108 1.67 -2.79 10.19
CA GLN A 108 2.95 -2.82 10.92
C GLN A 108 2.85 -2.19 12.31
N THR A 109 1.79 -1.43 12.59
CA THR A 109 1.58 -0.71 13.85
C THR A 109 0.87 -1.56 14.90
N ILE A 110 0.11 -2.56 14.46
CA ILE A 110 -0.65 -3.46 15.33
C ILE A 110 0.23 -4.63 15.73
N LYS A 111 0.42 -4.80 17.05
CA LYS A 111 1.21 -5.92 17.57
C LYS A 111 0.47 -7.24 17.36
N GLY A 112 0.97 -8.05 16.44
CA GLY A 112 0.52 -9.41 16.18
C GLY A 112 1.45 -10.46 16.81
N ASN A 113 1.12 -11.73 16.54
CA ASN A 113 2.01 -12.84 16.84
C ASN A 113 3.10 -12.92 15.75
N PRO A 114 4.39 -12.87 16.10
CA PRO A 114 5.48 -12.94 15.13
C PRO A 114 5.47 -14.17 14.22
N GLU A 115 4.87 -15.28 14.68
CA GLU A 115 4.78 -16.51 13.91
C GLU A 115 3.73 -16.44 12.78
N ASP A 116 2.78 -15.50 12.88
CA ASP A 116 1.67 -15.35 11.93
C ASP A 116 1.98 -14.37 10.79
N THR A 117 3.17 -13.77 10.80
CA THR A 117 3.59 -12.80 9.77
C THR A 117 4.91 -13.19 9.14
N PHE A 118 5.05 -12.96 7.83
CA PHE A 118 6.29 -13.28 7.10
C PHE A 118 7.52 -12.56 7.65
N LEU A 119 7.36 -11.32 8.14
CA LEU A 119 8.46 -10.50 8.66
C LEU A 119 8.61 -10.58 10.19
N GLY A 120 7.79 -11.36 10.87
CA GLY A 120 7.89 -11.56 12.32
C GLY A 120 7.41 -10.38 13.17
N TYR A 121 6.68 -9.43 12.60
CA TYR A 121 6.05 -8.31 13.31
C TYR A 121 4.82 -7.78 12.56
N GLY A 122 4.04 -6.91 13.22
CA GLY A 122 2.78 -6.41 12.68
C GLY A 122 1.67 -7.46 12.75
N THR A 123 0.56 -7.16 12.12
CA THR A 123 -0.57 -8.09 11.97
C THR A 123 -1.02 -8.11 10.51
N GLU A 124 -1.14 -9.30 9.96
CA GLU A 124 -1.68 -9.50 8.62
C GLU A 124 -3.15 -9.91 8.70
N TYR A 125 -3.98 -9.28 7.88
CA TYR A 125 -5.39 -9.59 7.71
C TYR A 125 -5.62 -10.12 6.30
N THR A 126 -6.18 -11.33 6.21
CA THR A 126 -6.54 -11.93 4.93
C THR A 126 -7.82 -11.30 4.36
N LYS A 127 -8.07 -11.55 3.08
CA LYS A 127 -9.30 -11.11 2.41
C LYS A 127 -10.55 -11.55 3.17
N GLU A 128 -10.59 -12.81 3.62
CA GLU A 128 -11.72 -13.38 4.35
C GLU A 128 -11.99 -12.65 5.67
N GLN A 129 -10.93 -12.29 6.41
CA GLN A 129 -11.04 -11.53 7.66
C GLN A 129 -11.54 -10.10 7.40
N ILE A 130 -11.05 -9.47 6.34
CA ILE A 130 -11.52 -8.14 5.92
C ILE A 130 -13.01 -8.21 5.53
N GLU A 131 -13.42 -9.18 4.74
CA GLU A 131 -14.81 -9.37 4.34
C GLU A 131 -15.73 -9.71 5.52
N GLU A 132 -15.23 -10.48 6.48
CA GLU A 132 -15.98 -10.75 7.73
C GLU A 132 -16.14 -9.48 8.55
N ALA A 133 -15.10 -8.63 8.62
CA ALA A 133 -15.21 -7.33 9.27
C ALA A 133 -16.23 -6.44 8.57
N LEU A 134 -16.19 -6.34 7.25
CA LEU A 134 -17.13 -5.52 6.46
C LEU A 134 -18.60 -5.94 6.61
N ARG A 135 -18.87 -7.20 6.93
CA ARG A 135 -20.22 -7.71 7.23
C ARG A 135 -20.65 -7.46 8.68
N SER A 136 -19.71 -7.07 9.54
CA SER A 136 -19.97 -6.76 10.95
C SER A 136 -20.62 -5.38 11.11
N LYS A 137 -21.32 -5.18 12.23
CA LYS A 137 -21.82 -3.84 12.63
C LYS A 137 -20.70 -2.92 13.09
N VAL A 138 -19.58 -3.49 13.51
CA VAL A 138 -18.40 -2.77 14.01
C VAL A 138 -17.16 -3.40 13.39
N PRO A 139 -16.83 -3.06 12.12
CA PRO A 139 -15.70 -3.65 11.39
C PRO A 139 -14.38 -3.55 12.13
N GLN A 140 -14.15 -2.41 12.77
CA GLN A 140 -12.93 -2.08 13.50
C GLN A 140 -12.65 -2.95 14.73
N GLU A 141 -13.65 -3.68 15.27
CA GLU A 141 -13.41 -4.66 16.33
C GLU A 141 -12.72 -5.93 15.80
N LYS A 142 -12.89 -6.22 14.51
CA LYS A 142 -12.28 -7.38 13.85
C LYS A 142 -10.97 -7.04 13.14
N VAL A 143 -10.97 -5.94 12.43
CA VAL A 143 -9.79 -5.43 11.71
C VAL A 143 -9.56 -3.97 12.15
N PRO A 144 -8.81 -3.75 13.25
CA PRO A 144 -8.60 -2.41 13.83
C PRO A 144 -7.62 -1.54 13.04
N SER A 145 -7.19 -1.97 11.86
CA SER A 145 -6.29 -1.21 11.01
C SER A 145 -6.96 0.06 10.47
N LYS A 146 -6.22 1.16 10.49
CA LYS A 146 -6.68 2.48 10.04
C LYS A 146 -5.59 3.22 9.31
N ASP A 147 -5.98 3.95 8.28
CA ASP A 147 -5.14 4.97 7.67
C ASP A 147 -5.44 6.34 8.29
N GLU A 148 -4.74 6.68 9.35
CA GLU A 148 -4.92 7.98 10.04
C GLU A 148 -4.44 9.17 9.21
N SER A 149 -3.53 8.95 8.26
CA SER A 149 -3.01 9.98 7.36
C SER A 149 -3.91 10.20 6.14
N GLY A 150 -4.57 9.17 5.67
CA GLY A 150 -5.33 9.16 4.42
C GLY A 150 -4.46 9.09 3.15
N HIS A 151 -3.12 9.15 3.27
CA HIS A 151 -2.23 9.16 2.10
C HIS A 151 -2.25 7.82 1.36
N GLY A 152 -2.11 6.70 2.06
CA GLY A 152 -2.15 5.37 1.46
C GLY A 152 -3.51 5.07 0.83
N THR A 153 -4.60 5.43 1.50
CA THR A 153 -5.96 5.32 0.97
C THR A 153 -6.13 6.11 -0.32
N PHE A 154 -5.63 7.36 -0.35
CA PHE A 154 -5.67 8.21 -1.53
C PHE A 154 -4.91 7.58 -2.70
N LEU A 155 -3.67 7.12 -2.48
CA LEU A 155 -2.88 6.48 -3.52
C LEU A 155 -3.50 5.17 -4.02
N ALA A 156 -4.04 4.34 -3.11
CA ALA A 156 -4.76 3.14 -3.49
C ALA A 156 -5.97 3.46 -4.37
N GLY A 157 -6.71 4.52 -4.02
CA GLY A 157 -7.81 5.03 -4.82
C GLY A 157 -7.40 5.43 -6.23
N LEU A 158 -6.30 6.17 -6.37
CA LEU A 158 -5.76 6.56 -7.68
C LEU A 158 -5.36 5.35 -8.54
N ILE A 159 -4.88 4.29 -7.93
CA ILE A 159 -4.45 3.08 -8.64
C ILE A 159 -5.65 2.21 -9.00
N ALA A 160 -6.46 1.84 -8.01
CA ALA A 160 -7.45 0.76 -8.11
C ALA A 160 -8.85 1.11 -7.55
N GLY A 161 -9.10 2.38 -7.27
CA GLY A 161 -10.43 2.81 -6.81
C GLY A 161 -11.50 2.62 -7.87
N ASN A 162 -12.71 2.26 -7.44
CA ASN A 162 -13.87 2.16 -8.31
C ASN A 162 -14.11 3.45 -9.09
N GLU A 163 -14.73 3.31 -10.24
CA GLU A 163 -15.26 4.46 -10.95
C GLU A 163 -16.44 5.05 -10.18
N ASP A 164 -16.39 6.36 -9.96
CA ASP A 164 -17.46 7.17 -9.38
C ASP A 164 -17.80 8.28 -10.37
N ASN A 165 -18.89 8.06 -11.11
CA ASN A 165 -19.34 8.98 -12.15
C ASN A 165 -19.89 10.29 -11.56
N GLU A 166 -20.40 10.28 -10.31
CA GLU A 166 -20.92 11.49 -9.66
C GLU A 166 -19.76 12.38 -9.20
N ALA A 167 -18.70 11.79 -8.66
CA ALA A 167 -17.51 12.51 -8.26
C ALA A 167 -16.56 12.80 -9.45
N GLY A 168 -16.79 12.21 -10.63
CA GLY A 168 -15.91 12.34 -11.78
C GLY A 168 -14.53 11.71 -11.53
N PHE A 169 -14.49 10.60 -10.81
CA PHE A 169 -13.27 9.92 -10.40
C PHE A 169 -13.23 8.46 -10.91
N SER A 170 -12.06 8.00 -11.24
CA SER A 170 -11.76 6.57 -11.46
C SER A 170 -10.29 6.29 -11.20
N GLY A 171 -9.99 5.19 -10.52
CA GLY A 171 -8.62 4.68 -10.46
C GLY A 171 -8.10 4.29 -11.85
N ILE A 172 -6.79 4.11 -11.98
CA ILE A 172 -6.14 3.70 -13.25
C ILE A 172 -6.54 2.28 -13.64
N ALA A 173 -6.68 1.38 -12.68
CA ALA A 173 -7.00 -0.04 -12.85
C ALA A 173 -8.12 -0.45 -11.87
N PRO A 174 -9.38 -0.05 -12.14
CA PRO A 174 -10.47 -0.15 -11.17
C PRO A 174 -11.02 -1.58 -10.99
N ASN A 175 -10.52 -2.61 -11.72
CA ASN A 175 -11.03 -3.99 -11.64
C ASN A 175 -10.02 -4.99 -11.11
#